data_f54c7e0a3c0b4a589a37326314bfd53b
#
_entry.id   f54c7e0a3c0b4a589a37326314bfd53b
#
_cell.length_a   1.000
_cell.length_b   1.000
_cell.length_c   1.000
_cell.angle_alpha   90.00
_cell.angle_beta   90.00
_cell.angle_gamma   90.00
#
_symmetry.space_group_name_H-M   'P 1'
#
loop_
_entity.id
_entity.type
_entity.pdbx_description
1 polymer ?
#
loop_
_entity_poly.entity_id
_entity_poly.type
_entity_poly.pdbx_seq_one_letter_code
_entity_poly.pdbx_strand_id
1 'polypeptide(L)'
;YLEVADILETGEISVALMVPSVINYLKSYFGEINLPKMRYSLFCGEALYHETLTGWARCVPHAKIENLYGPTEATIFCLRYEWQRGESPHPQAKGIVPIGRPMEGMDAFKINENSLDEEGELCLSGEQVTLGYWNNPSKTAEVFGTTKNGKKFYRTGDLCKIDQAGNFLYLGRIDNQVKIDGHRVELEEIEFHTRVFCKDRQVVATLNTSEAGFHFIVLFIEGEKDLRKGLEEHLKKRLPDYMVPKEIITVSLFPLNSNGKIDRKA
;
A
#
# COMPACT_ATOMS: atom_id res chain seq x y z
N TYR A 1 7.42 5.38 -18.02
CA TYR A 1 7.30 6.43 -17.00
C TYR A 1 7.87 7.78 -17.45
N LEU A 2 8.88 7.83 -18.33
CA LEU A 2 9.37 9.10 -18.93
C LEU A 2 8.27 9.84 -19.68
N GLU A 3 7.40 9.12 -20.39
CA GLU A 3 6.22 9.69 -21.03
C GLU A 3 5.29 10.42 -20.04
N VAL A 4 5.25 9.99 -18.78
CA VAL A 4 4.47 10.70 -17.74
C VAL A 4 5.07 12.08 -17.46
N ALA A 5 6.39 12.18 -17.34
CA ALA A 5 7.06 13.48 -17.16
C ALA A 5 6.82 14.41 -18.35
N ASP A 6 6.93 13.88 -19.57
CA ASP A 6 6.63 14.62 -20.80
C ASP A 6 5.17 15.11 -20.86
N ILE A 7 4.22 14.27 -20.47
CA ILE A 7 2.79 14.66 -20.41
C ILE A 7 2.56 15.75 -19.37
N LEU A 8 3.18 15.63 -18.18
CA LEU A 8 3.04 16.63 -17.12
C LEU A 8 3.60 17.99 -17.55
N GLU A 9 4.73 18.00 -18.27
CA GLU A 9 5.39 19.20 -18.73
C GLU A 9 4.70 19.82 -19.94
N THR A 10 4.54 19.04 -21.03
CA THR A 10 3.96 19.53 -22.30
C THR A 10 2.49 19.88 -22.17
N GLY A 11 1.76 19.15 -21.32
CA GLY A 11 0.37 19.40 -20.98
C GLY A 11 0.17 20.57 -20.01
N GLU A 12 1.26 21.18 -19.49
CA GLU A 12 1.20 22.22 -18.45
C GLU A 12 0.28 21.83 -17.29
N ILE A 13 0.36 20.58 -16.86
CA ILE A 13 -0.55 20.00 -15.87
C ILE A 13 -0.46 20.76 -14.55
N SER A 14 -1.60 21.27 -14.08
CA SER A 14 -1.66 22.06 -12.85
C SER A 14 -2.11 21.28 -11.63
N VAL A 15 -2.75 20.13 -11.82
CA VAL A 15 -3.17 19.20 -10.74
C VAL A 15 -2.90 17.78 -11.19
N ALA A 16 -2.12 17.04 -10.43
CA ALA A 16 -1.86 15.63 -10.69
C ALA A 16 -2.15 14.79 -9.43
N LEU A 17 -2.93 13.73 -9.58
CA LEU A 17 -3.10 12.67 -8.59
C LEU A 17 -2.36 11.42 -9.11
N MET A 18 -1.39 10.97 -8.36
CA MET A 18 -0.49 9.89 -8.76
C MET A 18 -0.32 8.87 -7.63
N VAL A 19 0.06 7.65 -7.97
CA VAL A 19 0.59 6.71 -6.99
C VAL A 19 2.07 7.01 -6.72
N PRO A 20 2.59 6.83 -5.49
CA PRO A 20 3.99 7.10 -5.14
C PRO A 20 5.02 6.40 -6.03
N SER A 21 4.73 5.20 -6.54
CA SER A 21 5.61 4.49 -7.49
C SER A 21 5.94 5.30 -8.73
N VAL A 22 5.06 6.17 -9.24
CA VAL A 22 5.34 7.04 -10.39
C VAL A 22 6.55 7.91 -10.13
N ILE A 23 6.62 8.59 -8.98
CA ILE A 23 7.78 9.44 -8.67
C ILE A 23 9.01 8.63 -8.27
N ASN A 24 8.85 7.40 -7.77
CA ASN A 24 9.99 6.49 -7.56
C ASN A 24 10.66 6.13 -8.88
N TYR A 25 9.88 5.85 -9.94
CA TYR A 25 10.40 5.60 -11.29
C TYR A 25 11.09 6.82 -11.91
N LEU A 26 10.62 8.01 -11.57
CA LEU A 26 11.19 9.27 -12.07
C LEU A 26 12.40 9.77 -11.26
N LYS A 27 12.75 9.12 -10.14
CA LYS A 27 13.77 9.59 -9.19
C LYS A 27 15.12 9.92 -9.86
N SER A 28 15.56 9.11 -10.83
CA SER A 28 16.82 9.33 -11.57
C SER A 28 16.80 10.56 -12.47
N TYR A 29 15.63 11.09 -12.79
CA TYR A 29 15.40 12.20 -13.70
C TYR A 29 14.96 13.48 -13.00
N PHE A 30 14.92 13.52 -11.66
CA PHE A 30 14.48 14.71 -10.92
C PHE A 30 15.30 15.97 -11.23
N GLY A 31 16.58 15.83 -11.65
CA GLY A 31 17.41 16.95 -12.07
C GLY A 31 17.00 17.60 -13.41
N GLU A 32 16.22 16.89 -14.21
CA GLU A 32 15.78 17.32 -15.55
C GLU A 32 14.31 17.77 -15.57
N ILE A 33 13.51 17.34 -14.58
CA ILE A 33 12.07 17.65 -14.51
C ILE A 33 11.86 18.99 -13.81
N ASN A 34 11.13 19.90 -14.45
CA ASN A 34 10.71 21.18 -13.87
C ASN A 34 9.27 21.52 -14.26
N LEU A 35 8.36 21.44 -13.30
CA LEU A 35 6.92 21.60 -13.49
C LEU A 35 6.37 22.84 -12.75
N PRO A 36 6.72 24.07 -13.16
CA PRO A 36 6.38 25.29 -12.44
C PRO A 36 4.86 25.62 -12.51
N LYS A 37 4.13 25.02 -13.44
CA LYS A 37 2.66 25.19 -13.57
C LYS A 37 1.86 24.32 -12.61
N MET A 38 2.51 23.29 -11.99
CA MET A 38 1.83 22.41 -11.05
C MET A 38 1.49 23.16 -9.77
N ARG A 39 0.21 23.17 -9.43
CA ARG A 39 -0.36 23.78 -8.22
C ARG A 39 -0.62 22.75 -7.12
N TYR A 40 -1.01 21.53 -7.50
CA TYR A 40 -1.27 20.42 -6.60
C TYR A 40 -0.62 19.15 -7.12
N SER A 41 0.21 18.55 -6.27
CA SER A 41 0.80 17.23 -6.49
C SER A 41 0.29 16.31 -5.39
N LEU A 42 -0.65 15.43 -5.74
CA LEU A 42 -1.41 14.61 -4.82
C LEU A 42 -0.96 13.15 -4.97
N PHE A 43 -0.79 12.45 -3.85
CA PHE A 43 -0.37 11.06 -3.84
C PHE A 43 -1.37 10.22 -3.07
N CYS A 44 -1.72 9.04 -3.61
CA CYS A 44 -2.59 8.08 -2.95
C CYS A 44 -2.25 6.65 -3.40
N GLY A 45 -2.66 5.67 -2.62
CA GLY A 45 -2.65 4.26 -3.02
C GLY A 45 -1.47 3.45 -2.50
N GLU A 46 -0.35 4.08 -2.15
CA GLU A 46 0.86 3.43 -1.64
C GLU A 46 1.49 4.24 -0.51
N ALA A 47 2.50 3.64 0.16
CA ALA A 47 3.31 4.39 1.13
C ALA A 47 4.18 5.44 0.41
N LEU A 48 4.01 6.71 0.79
CA LEU A 48 4.80 7.82 0.27
C LEU A 48 6.04 8.03 1.14
N TYR A 49 7.23 7.82 0.60
CA TYR A 49 8.47 7.99 1.35
C TYR A 49 8.96 9.43 1.31
N HIS A 50 9.32 9.94 2.47
CA HIS A 50 9.79 11.32 2.67
C HIS A 50 11.02 11.65 1.80
N GLU A 51 11.97 10.75 1.66
CA GLU A 51 13.17 10.95 0.85
C GLU A 51 12.82 11.21 -0.62
N THR A 52 11.97 10.34 -1.22
CA THR A 52 11.54 10.49 -2.61
C THR A 52 10.73 11.77 -2.79
N LEU A 53 9.84 12.07 -1.85
CA LEU A 53 9.02 13.29 -1.88
C LEU A 53 9.86 14.56 -1.80
N THR A 54 10.89 14.58 -0.96
CA THR A 54 11.83 15.72 -0.87
C THR A 54 12.55 15.97 -2.20
N GLY A 55 12.92 14.92 -2.92
CA GLY A 55 13.46 15.01 -4.28
C GLY A 55 12.44 15.58 -5.27
N TRP A 56 11.24 15.00 -5.30
CA TRP A 56 10.13 15.42 -6.17
C TRP A 56 9.71 16.87 -5.94
N ALA A 57 9.74 17.34 -4.72
CA ALA A 57 9.38 18.72 -4.37
C ALA A 57 10.21 19.78 -5.11
N ARG A 58 11.43 19.45 -5.56
CA ARG A 58 12.24 20.34 -6.40
C ARG A 58 11.71 20.43 -7.82
N CYS A 59 11.12 19.37 -8.33
CA CYS A 59 10.51 19.32 -9.66
C CYS A 59 9.22 20.16 -9.75
N VAL A 60 8.52 20.35 -8.63
CA VAL A 60 7.23 21.04 -8.52
C VAL A 60 7.29 22.23 -7.56
N PRO A 61 8.10 23.29 -7.86
CA PRO A 61 8.50 24.31 -6.89
C PRO A 61 7.35 25.07 -6.24
N HIS A 62 6.21 25.19 -6.92
CA HIS A 62 5.05 25.96 -6.46
C HIS A 62 3.86 25.11 -6.01
N ALA A 63 3.96 23.79 -6.18
CA ALA A 63 2.84 22.90 -5.84
C ALA A 63 2.66 22.76 -4.32
N LYS A 64 1.40 22.71 -3.89
CA LYS A 64 1.03 22.04 -2.65
C LYS A 64 1.15 20.55 -2.85
N ILE A 65 1.75 19.88 -1.89
CA ILE A 65 1.97 18.43 -1.95
C ILE A 65 1.16 17.78 -0.84
N GLU A 66 0.32 16.83 -1.19
CA GLU A 66 -0.55 16.16 -0.24
C GLU A 66 -0.43 14.64 -0.36
N ASN A 67 -0.33 13.97 0.80
CA ASN A 67 -0.49 12.54 0.92
C ASN A 67 -1.94 12.24 1.30
N LEU A 68 -2.62 11.50 0.44
CA LEU A 68 -4.02 11.11 0.58
C LEU A 68 -4.10 9.63 0.91
N TYR A 69 -4.95 9.26 1.84
CA TYR A 69 -5.12 7.86 2.24
C TYR A 69 -6.60 7.50 2.24
N GLY A 70 -6.87 6.29 1.76
CA GLY A 70 -8.15 5.61 1.88
C GLY A 70 -8.20 4.34 1.02
N PRO A 71 -8.98 3.34 1.48
CA PRO A 71 -9.30 2.15 0.72
C PRO A 71 -10.53 2.38 -0.17
N THR A 72 -10.77 1.45 -1.09
CA THR A 72 -11.99 1.43 -1.92
C THR A 72 -13.27 1.42 -1.08
N GLU A 73 -13.23 0.76 0.07
CA GLU A 73 -14.34 0.64 1.03
C GLU A 73 -14.70 1.98 1.72
N ALA A 74 -13.85 2.99 1.60
CA ALA A 74 -14.10 4.36 2.04
C ALA A 74 -13.96 5.38 0.91
N THR A 75 -14.26 5.01 -0.32
CA THR A 75 -14.34 5.86 -1.52
C THR A 75 -13.06 6.63 -1.81
N ILE A 76 -12.05 5.94 -2.31
CA ILE A 76 -10.72 6.40 -2.78
C ILE A 76 -9.84 6.94 -1.65
N PHE A 77 -10.16 8.07 -1.05
CA PHE A 77 -9.39 8.67 0.03
C PHE A 77 -10.28 9.46 0.99
N CYS A 78 -9.95 9.36 2.26
CA CYS A 78 -10.73 9.95 3.35
C CYS A 78 -9.86 10.59 4.45
N LEU A 79 -8.53 10.40 4.39
CA LEU A 79 -7.58 11.14 5.21
C LEU A 79 -6.64 11.93 4.29
N ARG A 80 -6.10 13.04 4.84
CA ARG A 80 -5.23 13.96 4.13
C ARG A 80 -4.12 14.48 5.03
N TYR A 81 -2.90 14.54 4.49
CA TYR A 81 -1.75 15.21 5.07
C TYR A 81 -1.16 16.19 4.05
N GLU A 82 -1.09 17.47 4.37
CA GLU A 82 -0.39 18.47 3.58
C GLU A 82 1.10 18.49 4.01
N TRP A 83 1.97 18.01 3.14
CA TRP A 83 3.40 17.97 3.40
C TRP A 83 4.02 19.37 3.27
N GLN A 84 4.84 19.76 4.26
CA GLN A 84 5.49 21.06 4.29
C GLN A 84 6.93 20.96 3.76
N ARG A 85 7.33 21.90 2.90
CA ARG A 85 8.69 21.95 2.37
C ARG A 85 9.69 22.14 3.50
N GLY A 86 10.70 21.27 3.54
CA GLY A 86 11.75 21.31 4.56
C GLY A 86 11.37 20.68 5.91
N GLU A 87 10.17 20.10 6.03
CA GLU A 87 9.87 19.29 7.21
C GLU A 87 10.78 18.07 7.28
N SER A 88 11.10 17.65 8.50
CA SER A 88 11.86 16.42 8.74
C SER A 88 10.95 15.18 8.74
N PRO A 89 11.47 13.99 8.39
CA PRO A 89 10.72 12.75 8.53
C PRO A 89 10.22 12.57 9.97
N HIS A 90 8.98 12.14 10.12
CA HIS A 90 8.44 11.85 11.45
C HIS A 90 9.19 10.66 12.08
N PRO A 91 9.74 10.78 13.33
CA PRO A 91 10.62 9.76 13.91
C PRO A 91 10.00 8.36 14.01
N GLN A 92 8.67 8.29 14.22
CA GLN A 92 7.94 7.04 14.41
C GLN A 92 7.34 6.48 13.11
N ALA A 93 7.45 7.19 11.98
CA ALA A 93 6.82 6.81 10.72
C ALA A 93 7.75 6.03 9.76
N LYS A 94 8.92 5.58 10.21
CA LYS A 94 9.87 4.76 9.40
C LYS A 94 10.20 5.40 8.03
N GLY A 95 10.27 6.72 7.95
CA GLY A 95 10.52 7.45 6.70
C GLY A 95 9.30 7.61 5.79
N ILE A 96 8.13 7.14 6.19
CA ILE A 96 6.87 7.32 5.47
C ILE A 96 6.24 8.66 5.88
N VAL A 97 5.71 9.39 4.92
CA VAL A 97 4.95 10.62 5.15
C VAL A 97 3.64 10.26 5.87
N PRO A 98 3.23 10.99 6.93
CA PRO A 98 1.96 10.73 7.61
C PRO A 98 0.79 10.64 6.63
N ILE A 99 -0.20 9.82 6.95
CA ILE A 99 -1.45 9.76 6.18
C ILE A 99 -2.47 10.81 6.62
N GLY A 100 -2.12 11.57 7.66
CA GLY A 100 -2.81 12.79 8.07
C GLY A 100 -4.06 12.57 8.90
N ARG A 101 -5.05 13.42 8.67
CA ARG A 101 -6.28 13.48 9.46
C ARG A 101 -7.52 13.21 8.60
N PRO A 102 -8.63 12.76 9.21
CA PRO A 102 -9.90 12.62 8.50
C PRO A 102 -10.32 13.90 7.79
N MET A 103 -10.84 13.74 6.58
CA MET A 103 -11.50 14.82 5.85
C MET A 103 -12.89 15.09 6.43
N GLU A 104 -13.50 16.20 6.02
CA GLU A 104 -14.86 16.57 6.45
C GLU A 104 -15.86 15.44 6.13
N GLY A 105 -16.72 15.12 7.09
CA GLY A 105 -17.68 14.01 6.98
C GLY A 105 -17.12 12.64 7.32
N MET A 106 -15.81 12.54 7.59
CA MET A 106 -15.16 11.30 7.98
C MET A 106 -14.60 11.36 9.40
N ASP A 107 -14.59 10.19 10.04
CA ASP A 107 -13.93 9.96 11.33
C ASP A 107 -12.92 8.81 11.16
N ALA A 108 -11.83 8.82 11.90
CA ALA A 108 -10.86 7.75 11.97
C ALA A 108 -10.46 7.50 13.44
N PHE A 109 -10.28 6.23 13.78
CA PHE A 109 -9.88 5.81 15.11
C PHE A 109 -9.08 4.50 15.05
N LYS A 110 -8.43 4.13 16.14
CA LYS A 110 -7.71 2.85 16.26
C LYS A 110 -8.52 1.86 17.10
N ILE A 111 -8.46 0.57 16.76
CA ILE A 111 -8.90 -0.52 17.62
C ILE A 111 -7.69 -1.06 18.39
N ASN A 112 -7.92 -1.49 19.65
CA ASN A 112 -6.93 -1.96 20.63
C ASN A 112 -6.09 -0.84 21.24
N GLU A 113 -6.74 0.25 21.66
CA GLU A 113 -6.09 1.39 22.29
C GLU A 113 -6.09 1.31 23.83
N ASN A 114 -4.89 1.44 24.40
CA ASN A 114 -4.75 1.94 25.77
C ASN A 114 -4.12 3.35 25.80
N SER A 115 -3.40 3.76 24.73
CA SER A 115 -2.81 5.10 24.61
C SER A 115 -2.66 5.54 23.15
N LEU A 116 -2.44 6.85 22.92
CA LEU A 116 -2.15 7.40 21.58
C LEU A 116 -0.85 6.83 21.00
N ASP A 117 0.12 6.55 21.88
CA ASP A 117 1.44 6.06 21.49
C ASP A 117 1.48 4.56 21.13
N GLU A 118 0.42 3.80 21.43
CA GLU A 118 0.33 2.38 21.07
C GLU A 118 -0.10 2.21 19.60
N GLU A 119 0.37 1.13 19.00
CA GLU A 119 -0.05 0.73 17.66
C GLU A 119 -1.44 0.10 17.70
N GLY A 120 -2.26 0.41 16.70
CA GLY A 120 -3.60 -0.15 16.58
C GLY A 120 -4.07 -0.22 15.14
N GLU A 121 -5.09 -1.04 14.88
CA GLU A 121 -5.71 -1.13 13.57
C GLU A 121 -6.52 0.13 13.27
N LEU A 122 -6.22 0.77 12.14
CA LEU A 122 -6.97 1.92 11.65
C LEU A 122 -8.40 1.51 11.25
N CYS A 123 -9.37 2.23 11.78
CA CYS A 123 -10.78 2.11 11.41
C CYS A 123 -11.30 3.43 10.87
N LEU A 124 -12.12 3.36 9.84
CA LEU A 124 -12.72 4.50 9.15
C LEU A 124 -14.23 4.48 9.34
N SER A 125 -14.81 5.63 9.65
CA SER A 125 -16.26 5.82 9.81
C SER A 125 -16.68 7.11 9.14
N GLY A 126 -17.90 7.19 8.65
CA GLY A 126 -18.43 8.41 8.02
C GLY A 126 -19.14 8.13 6.70
N GLU A 127 -19.44 9.20 5.99
CA GLU A 127 -20.32 9.18 4.81
C GLU A 127 -19.74 8.44 3.62
N GLN A 128 -18.40 8.35 3.52
CA GLN A 128 -17.71 7.66 2.42
C GLN A 128 -17.60 6.15 2.61
N VAL A 129 -17.93 5.62 3.80
CA VAL A 129 -17.83 4.18 4.07
C VAL A 129 -18.96 3.43 3.38
N THR A 130 -18.62 2.45 2.54
CA THR A 130 -19.56 1.65 1.77
C THR A 130 -20.48 0.79 2.66
N LEU A 131 -21.58 0.28 2.09
CA LEU A 131 -22.51 -0.54 2.82
C LEU A 131 -21.98 -1.95 3.12
N GLY A 132 -21.00 -2.42 2.36
CA GLY A 132 -20.39 -3.74 2.48
C GLY A 132 -20.06 -4.32 1.11
N TYR A 133 -19.70 -5.60 1.09
CA TYR A 133 -19.38 -6.30 -0.16
C TYR A 133 -20.63 -6.94 -0.77
N TRP A 134 -20.80 -6.74 -2.07
CA TRP A 134 -21.90 -7.29 -2.84
C TRP A 134 -21.94 -8.82 -2.75
N ASN A 135 -23.08 -9.38 -2.41
CA ASN A 135 -23.29 -10.83 -2.26
C ASN A 135 -22.28 -11.56 -1.34
N ASN A 136 -21.62 -10.84 -0.44
CA ASN A 136 -20.67 -11.44 0.50
C ASN A 136 -20.91 -10.95 1.94
N PRO A 137 -22.01 -11.40 2.59
CA PRO A 137 -22.36 -11.00 3.95
C PRO A 137 -21.32 -11.46 4.99
N SER A 138 -20.69 -12.62 4.78
CA SER A 138 -19.66 -13.13 5.69
C SER A 138 -18.44 -12.20 5.74
N LYS A 139 -17.90 -11.84 4.57
CA LYS A 139 -16.78 -10.91 4.51
C LYS A 139 -17.16 -9.51 4.98
N THR A 140 -18.39 -9.08 4.70
CA THR A 140 -18.91 -7.81 5.23
C THR A 140 -18.91 -7.81 6.77
N ALA A 141 -19.44 -8.86 7.41
CA ALA A 141 -19.48 -8.95 8.87
C ALA A 141 -18.09 -9.05 9.52
N GLU A 142 -17.08 -9.54 8.80
CA GLU A 142 -15.71 -9.66 9.28
C GLU A 142 -15.02 -8.29 9.42
N VAL A 143 -15.23 -7.38 8.46
CA VAL A 143 -14.47 -6.13 8.35
C VAL A 143 -15.29 -4.86 8.58
N PHE A 144 -16.61 -4.94 8.57
CA PHE A 144 -17.47 -3.82 8.93
C PHE A 144 -18.09 -4.03 10.31
N GLY A 145 -18.14 -2.98 11.10
CA GLY A 145 -18.73 -2.98 12.43
C GLY A 145 -19.61 -1.75 12.67
N THR A 146 -20.12 -1.65 13.89
CA THR A 146 -20.89 -0.50 14.33
C THR A 146 -20.31 0.04 15.62
N THR A 147 -20.06 1.32 15.70
CA THR A 147 -19.58 2.01 16.91
C THR A 147 -20.69 2.02 17.99
N LYS A 148 -20.32 2.32 19.23
CA LYS A 148 -21.30 2.48 20.34
C LYS A 148 -22.39 3.51 20.03
N ASN A 149 -22.12 4.49 19.17
CA ASN A 149 -23.07 5.53 18.78
C ASN A 149 -23.87 5.16 17.51
N GLY A 150 -23.84 3.90 17.07
CA GLY A 150 -24.59 3.41 15.91
C GLY A 150 -23.98 3.77 14.55
N LYS A 151 -22.82 4.43 14.49
CA LYS A 151 -22.14 4.74 13.24
C LYS A 151 -21.44 3.48 12.69
N LYS A 152 -21.59 3.23 11.40
CA LYS A 152 -20.87 2.17 10.71
C LYS A 152 -19.40 2.52 10.58
N PHE A 153 -18.52 1.52 10.69
CA PHE A 153 -17.09 1.67 10.44
C PHE A 153 -16.53 0.50 9.63
N TYR A 154 -15.41 0.74 8.96
CA TYR A 154 -14.64 -0.24 8.22
C TYR A 154 -13.27 -0.44 8.88
N ARG A 155 -12.88 -1.70 9.07
CA ARG A 155 -11.57 -2.13 9.55
C ARG A 155 -10.64 -2.24 8.35
N THR A 156 -9.58 -1.44 8.33
CA THR A 156 -8.72 -1.34 7.14
C THR A 156 -7.69 -2.47 7.02
N GLY A 157 -7.35 -3.12 8.13
CA GLY A 157 -6.19 -4.01 8.24
C GLY A 157 -4.85 -3.26 8.25
N ASP A 158 -4.86 -1.92 8.25
CA ASP A 158 -3.66 -1.10 8.33
C ASP A 158 -3.31 -0.78 9.78
N LEU A 159 -2.05 -0.98 10.15
CA LEU A 159 -1.50 -0.63 11.47
C LEU A 159 -1.09 0.83 11.49
N CYS A 160 -1.47 1.56 12.52
CA CYS A 160 -1.14 2.97 12.65
C CYS A 160 -0.86 3.41 14.09
N LYS A 161 -0.25 4.59 14.21
CA LYS A 161 -0.17 5.41 15.42
C LYS A 161 -0.79 6.78 15.16
N ILE A 162 -1.04 7.55 16.23
CA ILE A 162 -1.48 8.94 16.12
C ILE A 162 -0.40 9.80 16.77
N ASP A 163 0.09 10.83 16.06
CA ASP A 163 1.05 11.79 16.61
C ASP A 163 0.38 12.83 17.53
N GLN A 164 1.19 13.65 18.19
CA GLN A 164 0.70 14.71 19.07
C GLN A 164 -0.13 15.77 18.34
N ALA A 165 0.05 15.92 17.04
CA ALA A 165 -0.73 16.81 16.20
C ALA A 165 -2.04 16.16 15.70
N GLY A 166 -2.30 14.89 16.01
CA GLY A 166 -3.50 14.16 15.60
C GLY A 166 -3.42 13.57 14.19
N ASN A 167 -2.23 13.50 13.58
CA ASN A 167 -2.05 12.83 12.31
C ASN A 167 -1.88 11.33 12.50
N PHE A 168 -2.50 10.54 11.64
CA PHE A 168 -2.27 9.11 11.58
C PHE A 168 -0.95 8.82 10.85
N LEU A 169 -0.14 7.97 11.45
CA LEU A 169 1.13 7.47 10.94
C LEU A 169 0.92 6.02 10.50
N TYR A 170 1.09 5.74 9.21
CA TYR A 170 1.01 4.38 8.68
C TYR A 170 2.26 3.59 9.04
N LEU A 171 2.11 2.39 9.60
CA LEU A 171 3.20 1.53 10.07
C LEU A 171 3.32 0.22 9.29
N GLY A 172 2.37 -0.09 8.43
CA GLY A 172 2.29 -1.32 7.66
C GLY A 172 0.92 -1.97 7.74
N ARG A 173 0.84 -3.24 7.36
CA ARG A 173 -0.38 -4.04 7.42
C ARG A 173 -0.33 -5.10 8.50
N ILE A 174 -1.50 -5.44 9.03
CA ILE A 174 -1.69 -6.54 9.98
C ILE A 174 -1.73 -7.89 9.23
N ASP A 175 -2.25 -7.88 7.99
CA ASP A 175 -2.36 -9.03 7.10
C ASP A 175 -1.22 -9.11 6.07
N ASN A 176 -1.33 -10.06 5.14
CA ASN A 176 -0.34 -10.27 4.07
C ASN A 176 -0.65 -9.51 2.78
N GLN A 177 -1.57 -8.56 2.83
CA GLN A 177 -1.91 -7.74 1.68
C GLN A 177 -0.80 -6.75 1.38
N VAL A 178 -0.49 -6.54 0.11
CA VAL A 178 0.57 -5.62 -0.33
C VAL A 178 0.05 -4.64 -1.38
N LYS A 179 0.81 -3.59 -1.63
CA LYS A 179 0.52 -2.63 -2.69
C LYS A 179 1.68 -2.63 -3.69
N ILE A 180 1.37 -2.81 -4.97
CA ILE A 180 2.34 -2.87 -6.06
C ILE A 180 1.82 -2.00 -7.21
N ASP A 181 2.57 -0.96 -7.57
CA ASP A 181 2.21 -0.02 -8.64
C ASP A 181 0.77 0.51 -8.51
N GLY A 182 0.34 0.81 -7.26
CA GLY A 182 -1.00 1.27 -6.94
C GLY A 182 -2.06 0.18 -6.82
N HIS A 183 -1.75 -1.06 -7.18
CA HIS A 183 -2.68 -2.19 -7.07
C HIS A 183 -2.63 -2.83 -5.69
N ARG A 184 -3.80 -3.12 -5.15
CA ARG A 184 -3.98 -3.88 -3.90
C ARG A 184 -3.95 -5.37 -4.23
N VAL A 185 -2.94 -6.08 -3.70
CA VAL A 185 -2.66 -7.48 -4.01
C VAL A 185 -2.78 -8.33 -2.76
N GLU A 186 -3.62 -9.36 -2.84
CA GLU A 186 -3.71 -10.43 -1.85
C GLU A 186 -2.65 -11.49 -2.17
N LEU A 187 -1.59 -11.57 -1.39
CA LEU A 187 -0.57 -12.60 -1.59
C LEU A 187 -1.14 -14.01 -1.46
N GLU A 188 -2.17 -14.18 -0.64
CA GLU A 188 -2.86 -15.45 -0.44
C GLU A 188 -3.60 -15.95 -1.69
N GLU A 189 -4.06 -15.05 -2.57
CA GLU A 189 -4.67 -15.42 -3.85
C GLU A 189 -3.63 -16.02 -4.78
N ILE A 190 -2.43 -15.46 -4.82
CA ILE A 190 -1.31 -16.02 -5.60
C ILE A 190 -0.92 -17.40 -5.07
N GLU A 191 -0.84 -17.54 -3.75
CA GLU A 191 -0.56 -18.81 -3.10
C GLU A 191 -1.65 -19.84 -3.37
N PHE A 192 -2.92 -19.44 -3.35
CA PHE A 192 -4.05 -20.31 -3.67
C PHE A 192 -3.92 -20.88 -5.08
N HIS A 193 -3.74 -20.04 -6.10
CA HIS A 193 -3.58 -20.48 -7.48
C HIS A 193 -2.32 -21.33 -7.68
N THR A 194 -1.26 -21.05 -6.94
CA THR A 194 -0.04 -21.87 -6.94
C THR A 194 -0.30 -23.25 -6.35
N ARG A 195 -1.00 -23.35 -5.21
CA ARG A 195 -1.36 -24.66 -4.59
C ARG A 195 -2.24 -25.50 -5.50
N VAL A 196 -3.16 -24.88 -6.24
CA VAL A 196 -3.99 -25.59 -7.25
C VAL A 196 -3.11 -26.29 -8.29
N PHE A 197 -1.99 -25.67 -8.70
CA PHE A 197 -1.05 -26.25 -9.66
C PHE A 197 -0.08 -27.25 -9.02
N CYS A 198 0.51 -26.89 -7.90
CA CYS A 198 1.60 -27.65 -7.27
C CYS A 198 1.12 -28.81 -6.41
N LYS A 199 -0.20 -28.90 -6.08
CA LYS A 199 -0.80 -29.86 -5.13
C LYS A 199 0.05 -29.97 -3.86
N ASP A 200 -0.40 -30.36 -2.78
CA ASP A 200 0.24 -30.70 -1.49
C ASP A 200 1.59 -30.02 -1.11
N ARG A 201 2.08 -29.04 -1.89
CA ARG A 201 3.29 -28.29 -1.57
C ARG A 201 2.98 -27.04 -0.75
N GLN A 202 3.86 -26.75 0.19
CA GLN A 202 3.83 -25.46 0.88
C GLN A 202 4.31 -24.37 -0.09
N VAL A 203 3.63 -23.24 -0.07
CA VAL A 203 3.96 -22.09 -0.92
C VAL A 203 3.79 -20.80 -0.12
N VAL A 204 4.69 -19.86 -0.35
CA VAL A 204 4.68 -18.53 0.27
C VAL A 204 4.97 -17.49 -0.80
N ALA A 205 4.09 -16.51 -0.93
CA ALA A 205 4.34 -15.32 -1.72
C ALA A 205 4.79 -14.18 -0.80
N THR A 206 5.78 -13.42 -1.22
CA THR A 206 6.28 -12.24 -0.48
C THR A 206 6.46 -11.06 -1.40
N LEU A 207 6.37 -9.86 -0.84
CA LEU A 207 6.80 -8.64 -1.51
C LEU A 207 8.31 -8.47 -1.30
N ASN A 208 9.03 -8.23 -2.38
CA ASN A 208 10.43 -7.84 -2.34
C ASN A 208 10.62 -6.46 -2.96
N THR A 209 11.76 -5.84 -2.68
CA THR A 209 12.10 -4.52 -3.19
C THR A 209 13.47 -4.60 -3.84
N SER A 210 13.59 -4.19 -5.10
CA SER A 210 14.86 -4.10 -5.81
C SER A 210 15.75 -3.00 -5.23
N GLU A 211 17.04 -3.01 -5.55
CA GLU A 211 17.98 -1.93 -5.18
C GLU A 211 17.52 -0.54 -5.70
N ALA A 212 16.81 -0.51 -6.81
CA ALA A 212 16.21 0.70 -7.37
C ALA A 212 14.90 1.14 -6.69
N GLY A 213 14.42 0.40 -5.68
CA GLY A 213 13.21 0.72 -4.90
C GLY A 213 11.91 0.21 -5.52
N PHE A 214 11.95 -0.68 -6.51
CA PHE A 214 10.75 -1.25 -7.13
C PHE A 214 10.27 -2.47 -6.38
N HIS A 215 8.96 -2.53 -6.14
CA HIS A 215 8.30 -3.65 -5.51
C HIS A 215 7.96 -4.74 -6.53
N PHE A 216 8.18 -6.00 -6.15
CA PHE A 216 7.80 -7.15 -6.95
C PHE A 216 7.52 -8.37 -6.06
N ILE A 217 6.77 -9.32 -6.61
CA ILE A 217 6.40 -10.53 -5.91
C ILE A 217 7.47 -11.61 -6.14
N VAL A 218 7.88 -12.25 -5.06
CA VAL A 218 8.68 -13.47 -5.06
C VAL A 218 7.82 -14.60 -4.52
N LEU A 219 7.79 -15.72 -5.23
CA LEU A 219 7.06 -16.91 -4.85
C LEU A 219 8.04 -18.02 -4.46
N PHE A 220 7.93 -18.50 -3.24
CA PHE A 220 8.70 -19.64 -2.73
C PHE A 220 7.83 -20.90 -2.76
N ILE A 221 8.42 -22.02 -3.19
CA ILE A 221 7.74 -23.32 -3.29
C ILE A 221 8.62 -24.38 -2.64
N GLU A 222 8.05 -25.14 -1.70
CA GLU A 222 8.77 -26.25 -1.07
C GLU A 222 8.89 -27.44 -2.02
N GLY A 223 10.07 -28.04 -2.13
CA GLY A 223 10.37 -29.24 -2.89
C GLY A 223 11.63 -29.14 -3.73
N GLU A 224 11.99 -30.23 -4.41
CA GLU A 224 13.23 -30.34 -5.20
C GLU A 224 13.04 -30.08 -6.71
N LYS A 225 11.81 -30.20 -7.22
CA LYS A 225 11.53 -30.11 -8.65
C LYS A 225 11.26 -28.69 -9.09
N ASP A 226 11.96 -28.20 -10.09
CA ASP A 226 11.67 -26.92 -10.76
C ASP A 226 10.36 -27.01 -11.55
N LEU A 227 9.39 -26.19 -11.15
CA LEU A 227 8.07 -26.10 -11.74
C LEU A 227 7.83 -24.75 -12.46
N ARG A 228 8.85 -23.90 -12.56
CA ARG A 228 8.70 -22.50 -12.99
C ARG A 228 7.91 -22.34 -14.28
N LYS A 229 8.33 -23.02 -15.35
CA LYS A 229 7.76 -22.78 -16.68
C LYS A 229 6.25 -23.05 -16.76
N GLY A 230 5.80 -24.19 -16.28
CA GLY A 230 4.37 -24.55 -16.32
C GLY A 230 3.54 -23.73 -15.33
N LEU A 231 4.12 -23.40 -14.16
CA LEU A 231 3.46 -22.59 -13.13
C LEU A 231 3.28 -21.14 -13.60
N GLU A 232 4.28 -20.53 -14.23
CA GLU A 232 4.18 -19.17 -14.75
C GLU A 232 3.02 -19.03 -15.76
N GLU A 233 2.91 -19.97 -16.71
CA GLU A 233 1.80 -20.00 -17.65
C GLU A 233 0.44 -20.21 -16.96
N HIS A 234 0.42 -21.02 -15.91
CA HIS A 234 -0.79 -21.28 -15.13
C HIS A 234 -1.28 -20.01 -14.40
N LEU A 235 -0.34 -19.26 -13.79
CA LEU A 235 -0.62 -18.02 -13.07
C LEU A 235 -1.04 -16.90 -14.04
N LYS A 236 -0.33 -16.69 -15.15
CA LYS A 236 -0.68 -15.70 -16.18
C LYS A 236 -2.09 -15.84 -16.75
N LYS A 237 -2.65 -17.05 -16.74
CA LYS A 237 -4.04 -17.30 -17.19
C LYS A 237 -5.11 -16.95 -16.13
N ARG A 238 -4.72 -16.74 -14.88
CA ARG A 238 -5.64 -16.61 -13.73
C ARG A 238 -5.50 -15.33 -12.95
N LEU A 239 -4.33 -14.73 -13.01
CA LEU A 239 -3.99 -13.52 -12.27
C LEU A 239 -3.69 -12.38 -13.25
N PRO A 240 -4.02 -11.15 -12.89
CA PRO A 240 -3.53 -9.96 -13.58
C PRO A 240 -1.99 -9.93 -13.60
N ASP A 241 -1.42 -9.28 -14.62
CA ASP A 241 0.04 -9.23 -14.82
C ASP A 241 0.82 -8.71 -13.59
N TYR A 242 0.27 -7.71 -12.90
CA TYR A 242 0.89 -7.15 -11.70
C TYR A 242 0.90 -8.10 -10.49
N MET A 243 0.12 -9.19 -10.51
CA MET A 243 0.10 -10.24 -9.48
C MET A 243 0.98 -11.44 -9.85
N VAL A 244 1.48 -11.52 -11.07
CA VAL A 244 2.35 -12.63 -11.49
C VAL A 244 3.72 -12.47 -10.84
N PRO A 245 4.21 -13.48 -10.08
CA PRO A 245 5.52 -13.41 -9.42
C PRO A 245 6.64 -13.19 -10.45
N LYS A 246 7.53 -12.24 -10.15
CA LYS A 246 8.70 -11.94 -10.98
C LYS A 246 9.79 -13.00 -10.81
N GLU A 247 9.84 -13.58 -9.62
CA GLU A 247 10.76 -14.66 -9.28
C GLU A 247 10.01 -15.82 -8.63
N ILE A 248 10.38 -17.03 -9.02
CA ILE A 248 9.89 -18.28 -8.43
C ILE A 248 11.11 -19.06 -7.93
N ILE A 249 11.15 -19.30 -6.63
CA ILE A 249 12.29 -19.93 -5.94
C ILE A 249 11.82 -21.25 -5.31
N THR A 250 12.56 -22.32 -5.58
CA THR A 250 12.33 -23.60 -4.91
C THR A 250 13.20 -23.69 -3.68
N VAL A 251 12.60 -24.04 -2.55
CA VAL A 251 13.27 -24.23 -1.25
C VAL A 251 13.09 -25.69 -0.80
N SER A 252 14.07 -26.26 -0.13
CA SER A 252 13.98 -27.64 0.35
C SER A 252 12.95 -27.77 1.47
N LEU A 253 12.91 -26.80 2.39
CA LEU A 253 11.99 -26.76 3.52
C LEU A 253 11.80 -25.30 3.96
N PHE A 254 10.59 -24.94 4.36
CA PHE A 254 10.34 -23.64 4.98
C PHE A 254 10.75 -23.62 6.44
N PRO A 255 11.37 -22.53 6.92
CA PRO A 255 11.57 -22.31 8.36
C PRO A 255 10.22 -22.19 9.08
N LEU A 256 10.14 -22.74 10.28
CA LEU A 256 8.95 -22.68 11.11
C LEU A 256 9.20 -21.77 12.32
N ASN A 257 8.18 -21.00 12.68
CA ASN A 257 8.16 -20.21 13.89
C ASN A 257 7.93 -21.11 15.13
N SER A 258 7.96 -20.53 16.33
CA SER A 258 7.76 -21.24 17.61
C SER A 258 6.40 -21.96 17.73
N ASN A 259 5.43 -21.60 16.91
CA ASN A 259 4.09 -22.21 16.87
C ASN A 259 3.93 -23.26 15.77
N GLY A 260 5.04 -23.66 15.11
CA GLY A 260 5.03 -24.65 14.02
C GLY A 260 4.41 -24.16 12.70
N LYS A 261 4.20 -22.85 12.53
CA LYS A 261 3.76 -22.25 11.28
C LYS A 261 4.95 -21.72 10.48
N ILE A 262 4.83 -21.66 9.16
CA ILE A 262 5.87 -21.08 8.30
C ILE A 262 6.22 -19.66 8.78
N ASP A 263 7.51 -19.44 8.99
CA ASP A 263 8.04 -18.12 9.32
C ASP A 263 8.30 -17.33 8.03
N ARG A 264 7.37 -16.44 7.69
CA ARG A 264 7.48 -15.59 6.48
C ARG A 264 8.55 -14.50 6.57
N LYS A 265 9.17 -14.31 7.77
CA LYS A 265 10.18 -13.26 8.00
C LYS A 265 11.60 -13.81 8.02
N ALA A 266 11.76 -15.14 8.03
CA ALA A 266 13.05 -15.83 8.09
C ALA A 266 13.78 -15.86 6.73
#